data_3e4cdb05acbb121d10008f3fa3ceddcb
#
_entry.id   3e4cdb05acbb121d10008f3fa3ceddcb
#
_cell.length_a   1.000
_cell.length_b   1.000
_cell.length_c   1.000
_cell.angle_alpha   90.00
_cell.angle_beta   90.00
_cell.angle_gamma   90.00
#
_symmetry.space_group_name_H-M   'P 1'
#
loop_
_entity.id
_entity.type
_entity.pdbx_description
1 polymer ?
#
loop_
_entity_poly.entity_id
_entity_poly.type
_entity_poly.pdbx_seq_one_letter_code
_entity_poly.pdbx_strand_id
1 'polypeptide(L)'
;RQMCIRDRFKGVCNHHDLGPLGGIANEAGIRRQIRILKDMGCNAIRTSHNMPAPELIRACDEMGMMIMSESFDEWKAAKLQNGYHKIFDEWAEKDLVNLIHQFRNNPSVVMWCIGNEVPDQWNGDRGPKLSRFLQDICHREDPTRPVTQGMDAPDAVVNNNMAAVMDVAGFNYRPHKYRTNYKKLPQQIILGSETASTVSSRGVYKLPVARRSMQKYPDHQASSYDVEHCGWSNLPEDDFIQHEDLPYCIGEFVWTGFDYLGEPTPYLSLIH
;
A
#
# COMPACT_ATOMS: atom_id res chain seq x y z
N ARG A 1 21.60 22.94 16.73
CA ARG A 1 21.79 21.79 15.83
C ARG A 1 20.41 21.34 15.40
N GLN A 2 19.92 21.86 14.28
CA GLN A 2 18.80 21.24 13.59
C GLN A 2 19.35 19.98 12.92
N MET A 3 19.14 18.83 13.55
CA MET A 3 19.21 17.59 12.83
C MET A 3 17.97 17.52 11.93
N CYS A 4 18.14 17.83 10.65
CA CYS A 4 17.15 17.50 9.66
C CYS A 4 17.22 15.99 9.41
N ILE A 5 16.73 15.21 10.36
CA ILE A 5 16.46 13.79 10.13
C ILE A 5 15.15 13.81 9.31
N ARG A 6 15.29 13.71 8.00
CA ARG A 6 14.18 13.46 7.11
C ARG A 6 14.09 11.95 6.92
N ASP A 7 13.66 11.27 7.98
CA ASP A 7 13.33 9.86 7.85
C ASP A 7 12.09 9.74 6.98
N ARG A 8 12.18 8.93 5.94
CA ARG A 8 11.08 8.63 5.02
C ARG A 8 10.75 7.16 5.12
N PHE A 9 9.50 6.82 4.84
CA PHE A 9 9.14 5.44 4.60
C PHE A 9 9.88 4.93 3.35
N LYS A 10 10.65 3.88 3.52
CA LYS A 10 11.23 3.05 2.48
C LYS A 10 10.59 1.69 2.61
N GLY A 11 9.32 1.65 2.26
CA GLY A 11 8.45 0.52 2.53
C GLY A 11 8.17 -0.34 1.33
N VAL A 12 7.58 -1.49 1.62
CA VAL A 12 7.01 -2.40 0.63
C VAL A 12 5.60 -2.79 1.04
N CYS A 13 4.77 -3.09 0.06
CA CYS A 13 3.51 -3.77 0.26
C CYS A 13 3.77 -5.28 0.36
N ASN A 14 3.15 -5.96 1.32
CA ASN A 14 3.21 -7.41 1.42
C ASN A 14 1.82 -7.99 1.60
N HIS A 15 1.49 -8.97 0.78
CA HIS A 15 0.37 -9.85 1.04
C HIS A 15 0.68 -10.82 2.17
N HIS A 16 -0.36 -11.34 2.80
CA HIS A 16 -0.27 -12.39 3.79
C HIS A 16 -0.03 -13.73 3.10
N ASP A 17 1.19 -13.95 2.61
CA ASP A 17 1.58 -15.11 1.81
C ASP A 17 3.03 -15.52 2.09
N LEU A 18 3.26 -16.82 2.18
CA LEU A 18 4.58 -17.41 2.36
C LEU A 18 4.92 -18.38 1.21
N GLY A 19 4.52 -18.04 -0.01
CA GLY A 19 4.78 -18.84 -1.19
C GLY A 19 4.10 -20.23 -1.12
N PRO A 20 4.84 -21.34 -1.20
CA PRO A 20 4.24 -22.67 -1.19
C PRO A 20 3.41 -23.01 0.06
N LEU A 21 3.56 -22.26 1.12
CA LEU A 21 2.79 -22.43 2.35
C LEU A 21 1.46 -21.67 2.32
N GLY A 22 1.24 -20.81 1.33
CA GLY A 22 0.05 -19.98 1.20
C GLY A 22 -0.11 -18.96 2.34
N GLY A 23 -1.34 -18.63 2.66
CA GLY A 23 -1.70 -17.62 3.66
C GLY A 23 -1.56 -18.06 5.13
N ILE A 24 -0.60 -18.90 5.46
CA ILE A 24 -0.36 -19.35 6.84
C ILE A 24 0.57 -18.39 7.59
N ALA A 25 0.23 -18.07 8.84
CA ALA A 25 1.09 -17.28 9.73
C ALA A 25 2.20 -18.15 10.31
N ASN A 26 3.28 -18.35 9.57
CA ASN A 26 4.47 -19.06 10.04
C ASN A 26 5.52 -18.07 10.54
N GLU A 27 5.80 -18.06 11.83
CA GLU A 27 6.70 -17.08 12.45
C GLU A 27 8.11 -17.10 11.86
N ALA A 28 8.67 -18.26 11.58
CA ALA A 28 10.01 -18.37 10.98
C ALA A 28 10.06 -17.79 9.58
N GLY A 29 9.02 -18.02 8.76
CA GLY A 29 8.86 -17.45 7.45
C GLY A 29 8.71 -15.92 7.48
N ILE A 30 7.84 -15.42 8.36
CA ILE A 30 7.62 -13.99 8.58
C ILE A 30 8.93 -13.29 8.99
N ARG A 31 9.66 -13.84 9.98
CA ARG A 31 10.95 -13.29 10.43
C ARG A 31 12.01 -13.31 9.32
N ARG A 32 11.98 -14.34 8.47
CA ARG A 32 12.85 -14.40 7.29
C ARG A 32 12.52 -13.27 6.31
N GLN A 33 11.24 -13.02 5.99
CA GLN A 33 10.83 -11.93 5.13
C GLN A 33 11.28 -10.57 5.69
N ILE A 34 11.02 -10.29 6.97
CA ILE A 34 11.43 -9.04 7.62
C ILE A 34 12.96 -8.85 7.54
N ARG A 35 13.74 -9.90 7.79
CA ARG A 35 15.19 -9.83 7.69
C ARG A 35 15.67 -9.46 6.30
N ILE A 36 15.13 -10.11 5.26
CA ILE A 36 15.47 -9.82 3.87
C ILE A 36 15.12 -8.38 3.52
N LEU A 37 13.95 -7.89 3.90
CA LEU A 37 13.55 -6.50 3.67
C LEU A 37 14.48 -5.51 4.37
N LYS A 38 14.87 -5.78 5.60
CA LYS A 38 15.85 -4.93 6.32
C LYS A 38 17.22 -4.94 5.66
N ASP A 39 17.69 -6.09 5.23
CA ASP A 39 18.97 -6.23 4.52
C ASP A 39 18.96 -5.47 3.18
N MET A 40 17.81 -5.36 2.54
CA MET A 40 17.59 -4.55 1.34
C MET A 40 17.50 -3.04 1.64
N GLY A 41 17.35 -2.65 2.90
CA GLY A 41 17.24 -1.25 3.33
C GLY A 41 15.83 -0.75 3.56
N CYS A 42 14.82 -1.63 3.56
CA CYS A 42 13.46 -1.28 3.93
C CYS A 42 13.33 -1.01 5.42
N ASN A 43 12.45 -0.06 5.76
CA ASN A 43 12.14 0.29 7.15
C ASN A 43 10.65 0.14 7.49
N ALA A 44 9.79 -0.18 6.51
CA ALA A 44 8.35 -0.26 6.71
C ALA A 44 7.70 -1.35 5.83
N ILE A 45 6.57 -1.87 6.30
CA ILE A 45 5.68 -2.78 5.56
C ILE A 45 4.26 -2.21 5.60
N ARG A 46 3.59 -2.19 4.45
CA ARG A 46 2.14 -2.03 4.33
C ARG A 46 1.49 -3.40 4.22
N THR A 47 0.52 -3.68 5.07
CA THR A 47 -0.21 -4.96 5.05
C THR A 47 -1.32 -4.92 4.01
N SER A 48 -1.03 -5.40 2.81
CA SER A 48 -1.91 -5.33 1.64
C SER A 48 -2.80 -6.58 1.54
N HIS A 49 -4.09 -6.49 1.36
CA HIS A 49 -4.92 -5.30 1.58
C HIS A 49 -5.93 -5.67 2.66
N ASN A 50 -5.44 -6.06 3.82
CA ASN A 50 -6.24 -6.57 4.94
C ASN A 50 -5.49 -6.50 6.27
N MET A 51 -6.19 -6.92 7.32
CA MET A 51 -5.66 -6.94 8.68
C MET A 51 -4.47 -7.90 8.81
N PRO A 52 -3.37 -7.48 9.44
CA PRO A 52 -2.19 -8.32 9.60
C PRO A 52 -2.39 -9.45 10.61
N ALA A 53 -1.63 -10.53 10.42
CA ALA A 53 -1.51 -11.56 11.44
C ALA A 53 -0.78 -11.02 12.69
N PRO A 54 -1.19 -11.40 13.91
CA PRO A 54 -0.51 -10.99 15.13
C PRO A 54 0.97 -11.37 15.19
N GLU A 55 1.34 -12.46 14.53
CA GLU A 55 2.72 -12.92 14.41
C GLU A 55 3.59 -11.92 13.64
N LEU A 56 3.05 -11.29 12.59
CA LEU A 56 3.74 -10.27 11.82
C LEU A 56 4.02 -9.04 12.70
N ILE A 57 3.00 -8.57 13.41
CA ILE A 57 3.12 -7.38 14.27
C ILE A 57 4.16 -7.63 15.38
N ARG A 58 4.08 -8.78 16.06
CA ARG A 58 5.07 -9.17 17.09
C ARG A 58 6.49 -9.19 16.54
N ALA A 59 6.67 -9.83 15.38
CA ALA A 59 7.98 -9.90 14.76
C ALA A 59 8.51 -8.51 14.36
N CYS A 60 7.64 -7.62 13.88
CA CYS A 60 8.02 -6.25 13.55
C CYS A 60 8.38 -5.42 14.78
N ASP A 61 7.67 -5.57 15.90
CA ASP A 61 8.03 -4.94 17.18
C ASP A 61 9.43 -5.36 17.63
N GLU A 62 9.72 -6.65 17.60
CA GLU A 62 11.00 -7.21 18.04
C GLU A 62 12.16 -6.89 17.09
N MET A 63 11.89 -6.83 15.80
CA MET A 63 12.93 -6.63 14.79
C MET A 63 13.08 -5.18 14.34
N GLY A 64 12.23 -4.26 14.81
CA GLY A 64 12.28 -2.84 14.49
C GLY A 64 11.90 -2.55 13.02
N MET A 65 10.75 -3.05 12.56
CA MET A 65 10.16 -2.77 11.27
C MET A 65 8.84 -2.02 11.46
N MET A 66 8.68 -0.86 10.87
CA MET A 66 7.43 -0.09 10.95
C MET A 66 6.30 -0.77 10.15
N ILE A 67 5.07 -0.58 10.61
CA ILE A 67 3.87 -1.11 9.95
C ILE A 67 2.88 0.02 9.66
N MET A 68 2.46 0.10 8.42
CA MET A 68 1.19 0.70 8.02
C MET A 68 0.14 -0.41 7.97
N SER A 69 -0.68 -0.46 9.00
CA SER A 69 -1.69 -1.53 9.16
C SER A 69 -2.95 -1.18 8.38
N GLU A 70 -3.29 -2.02 7.40
CA GLU A 70 -4.44 -1.83 6.52
C GLU A 70 -5.62 -2.70 6.94
N SER A 71 -6.83 -2.17 6.78
CA SER A 71 -8.06 -2.85 7.21
C SER A 71 -8.86 -3.44 6.05
N PHE A 72 -9.06 -2.68 4.97
CA PHE A 72 -10.02 -3.05 3.93
C PHE A 72 -9.48 -2.84 2.52
N ASP A 73 -9.74 -3.79 1.62
CA ASP A 73 -9.55 -3.63 0.18
C ASP A 73 -10.82 -3.12 -0.54
N GLU A 74 -11.95 -3.20 0.11
CA GLU A 74 -13.27 -2.87 -0.44
C GLU A 74 -14.18 -2.25 0.63
N TRP A 75 -14.99 -1.25 0.23
CA TRP A 75 -16.03 -0.67 1.09
C TRP A 75 -17.43 -1.04 0.59
N LYS A 76 -18.32 -0.03 0.41
CA LYS A 76 -19.71 -0.25 -0.05
C LYS A 76 -19.84 -0.53 -1.54
N ALA A 77 -18.96 0.00 -2.34
CA ALA A 77 -18.95 -0.30 -3.78
C ALA A 77 -18.11 -1.55 -4.03
N ALA A 78 -18.72 -2.51 -4.70
CA ALA A 78 -18.11 -3.82 -4.96
C ALA A 78 -16.89 -3.73 -5.87
N LYS A 79 -15.79 -4.34 -5.48
CA LYS A 79 -14.71 -4.77 -6.37
C LYS A 79 -14.98 -6.16 -6.92
N LEU A 80 -15.45 -7.06 -6.07
CA LEU A 80 -15.71 -8.46 -6.38
C LEU A 80 -17.14 -8.85 -6.03
N GLN A 81 -17.68 -9.83 -6.75
CA GLN A 81 -19.06 -10.31 -6.55
C GLN A 81 -19.34 -10.76 -5.12
N ASN A 82 -18.37 -11.37 -4.45
CA ASN A 82 -18.48 -11.89 -3.08
C ASN A 82 -17.56 -11.16 -2.10
N GLY A 83 -17.36 -9.86 -2.33
CA GLY A 83 -16.48 -9.03 -1.52
C GLY A 83 -17.11 -8.52 -0.22
N TYR A 84 -16.32 -7.74 0.49
CA TYR A 84 -16.66 -7.18 1.80
C TYR A 84 -17.85 -6.20 1.76
N HIS A 85 -18.15 -5.60 0.60
CA HIS A 85 -19.30 -4.70 0.41
C HIS A 85 -20.63 -5.27 0.93
N LYS A 86 -20.79 -6.60 0.93
CA LYS A 86 -22.01 -7.27 1.37
C LYS A 86 -22.25 -7.15 2.87
N ILE A 87 -21.21 -6.98 3.64
CA ILE A 87 -21.25 -6.93 5.10
C ILE A 87 -20.73 -5.61 5.66
N PHE A 88 -20.29 -4.68 4.80
CA PHE A 88 -19.65 -3.43 5.21
C PHE A 88 -20.49 -2.65 6.23
N ASP A 89 -21.79 -2.49 6.00
CA ASP A 89 -22.66 -1.69 6.87
C ASP A 89 -22.81 -2.27 8.27
N GLU A 90 -22.69 -3.57 8.40
CA GLU A 90 -22.80 -4.26 9.69
C GLU A 90 -21.45 -4.39 10.40
N TRP A 91 -20.37 -4.62 9.64
CA TRP A 91 -19.11 -5.10 10.20
C TRP A 91 -17.95 -4.08 10.16
N ALA A 92 -18.00 -3.07 9.30
CA ALA A 92 -16.85 -2.18 9.12
C ALA A 92 -16.37 -1.51 10.41
N GLU A 93 -17.28 -0.98 11.24
CA GLU A 93 -16.90 -0.40 12.52
C GLU A 93 -16.38 -1.46 13.50
N LYS A 94 -17.03 -2.62 13.59
CA LYS A 94 -16.63 -3.71 14.49
C LYS A 94 -15.22 -4.20 14.17
N ASP A 95 -14.95 -4.42 12.87
CA ASP A 95 -13.67 -4.94 12.42
C ASP A 95 -12.56 -3.91 12.58
N LEU A 96 -12.82 -2.63 12.25
CA LEU A 96 -11.83 -1.58 12.42
C LEU A 96 -11.49 -1.32 13.90
N VAL A 97 -12.50 -1.30 14.78
CA VAL A 97 -12.30 -1.21 16.23
C VAL A 97 -11.49 -2.39 16.75
N ASN A 98 -11.79 -3.59 16.28
CA ASN A 98 -11.04 -4.80 16.63
C ASN A 98 -9.57 -4.71 16.23
N LEU A 99 -9.29 -4.31 14.99
CA LEU A 99 -7.93 -4.11 14.49
C LEU A 99 -7.15 -3.13 15.38
N ILE A 100 -7.76 -1.97 15.65
CA ILE A 100 -7.11 -0.92 16.45
C ILE A 100 -6.87 -1.40 17.88
N HIS A 101 -7.86 -1.98 18.53
CA HIS A 101 -7.71 -2.49 19.89
C HIS A 101 -6.65 -3.58 20.00
N GLN A 102 -6.53 -4.42 18.98
CA GLN A 102 -5.53 -5.47 18.96
C GLN A 102 -4.10 -4.91 18.86
N PHE A 103 -3.88 -3.83 18.09
CA PHE A 103 -2.53 -3.41 17.71
C PHE A 103 -2.13 -1.99 18.13
N ARG A 104 -3.01 -1.19 18.72
CA ARG A 104 -2.67 0.19 19.12
C ARG A 104 -1.56 0.31 20.18
N ASN A 105 -1.24 -0.77 20.87
CA ASN A 105 -0.16 -0.81 21.86
C ASN A 105 1.17 -1.35 21.27
N ASN A 106 1.18 -1.73 19.99
CA ASN A 106 2.38 -2.23 19.31
C ASN A 106 3.18 -1.05 18.72
N PRO A 107 4.45 -0.87 19.12
CA PRO A 107 5.26 0.26 18.67
C PRO A 107 5.60 0.23 17.18
N SER A 108 5.57 -0.95 16.55
CA SER A 108 5.79 -1.07 15.11
C SER A 108 4.66 -0.44 14.28
N VAL A 109 3.43 -0.44 14.77
CA VAL A 109 2.30 0.16 14.06
C VAL A 109 2.38 1.67 14.17
N VAL A 110 2.64 2.35 13.05
CA VAL A 110 2.86 3.80 13.01
C VAL A 110 1.76 4.56 12.26
N MET A 111 0.92 3.85 11.52
CA MET A 111 -0.15 4.45 10.70
C MET A 111 -1.28 3.44 10.47
N TRP A 112 -2.52 3.93 10.46
CA TRP A 112 -3.70 3.15 10.06
C TRP A 112 -4.03 3.44 8.60
N CYS A 113 -4.27 2.39 7.81
CA CYS A 113 -4.75 2.51 6.43
C CYS A 113 -6.17 1.93 6.35
N ILE A 114 -7.13 2.76 5.97
CA ILE A 114 -8.56 2.42 6.04
C ILE A 114 -9.14 1.86 4.75
N GLY A 115 -8.36 1.78 3.68
CA GLY A 115 -8.85 1.24 2.42
C GLY A 115 -7.83 1.29 1.30
N ASN A 116 -8.03 0.43 0.30
CA ASN A 116 -7.23 0.35 -0.91
C ASN A 116 -8.09 0.45 -2.15
N GLU A 117 -7.81 1.43 -3.02
CA GLU A 117 -8.41 1.58 -4.36
C GLU A 117 -9.93 1.33 -4.39
N VAL A 118 -10.60 1.77 -3.35
CA VAL A 118 -12.03 1.50 -3.18
C VAL A 118 -12.84 2.15 -4.29
N PRO A 119 -13.78 1.44 -4.95
CA PRO A 119 -14.56 2.04 -6.02
C PRO A 119 -15.45 3.20 -5.55
N ASP A 120 -15.63 3.36 -4.25
CA ASP A 120 -16.33 4.50 -3.64
C ASP A 120 -15.67 5.85 -3.95
N GLN A 121 -14.39 5.89 -4.31
CA GLN A 121 -13.67 7.10 -4.74
C GLN A 121 -14.30 7.78 -5.97
N TRP A 122 -15.05 7.03 -6.79
CA TRP A 122 -15.73 7.52 -7.97
C TRP A 122 -17.17 7.96 -7.71
N ASN A 123 -17.70 7.76 -6.50
CA ASN A 123 -19.12 7.92 -6.18
C ASN A 123 -19.43 9.26 -5.47
N GLY A 124 -18.99 10.37 -6.04
CA GLY A 124 -19.32 11.71 -5.56
C GLY A 124 -19.08 11.90 -4.06
N ASP A 125 -20.13 12.26 -3.32
CA ASP A 125 -20.04 12.50 -1.86
C ASP A 125 -19.90 11.23 -1.00
N ARG A 126 -20.13 10.05 -1.55
CA ARG A 126 -20.06 8.81 -0.75
C ARG A 126 -18.65 8.50 -0.29
N GLY A 127 -17.67 8.62 -1.19
CA GLY A 127 -16.27 8.41 -0.84
C GLY A 127 -15.81 9.24 0.35
N PRO A 128 -15.91 10.59 0.29
CA PRO A 128 -15.53 11.45 1.41
C PRO A 128 -16.29 11.16 2.72
N LYS A 129 -17.58 10.80 2.64
CA LYS A 129 -18.38 10.45 3.83
C LYS A 129 -17.90 9.16 4.50
N LEU A 130 -17.59 8.14 3.70
CA LEU A 130 -17.06 6.88 4.21
C LEU A 130 -15.63 7.03 4.74
N SER A 131 -14.78 7.79 4.04
CA SER A 131 -13.44 8.13 4.53
C SER A 131 -13.49 8.80 5.90
N ARG A 132 -14.37 9.79 6.06
CA ARG A 132 -14.55 10.48 7.35
C ARG A 132 -15.06 9.54 8.42
N PHE A 133 -16.08 8.75 8.13
CA PHE A 133 -16.62 7.76 9.07
C PHE A 133 -15.54 6.80 9.60
N LEU A 134 -14.74 6.23 8.70
CA LEU A 134 -13.69 5.28 9.11
C LEU A 134 -12.52 5.99 9.83
N GLN A 135 -12.13 7.18 9.37
CA GLN A 135 -11.10 7.97 10.06
C GLN A 135 -11.54 8.41 11.46
N ASP A 136 -12.79 8.82 11.62
CA ASP A 136 -13.33 9.22 12.94
C ASP A 136 -13.32 8.03 13.93
N ILE A 137 -13.54 6.80 13.45
CA ILE A 137 -13.36 5.59 14.25
C ILE A 137 -11.89 5.44 14.66
N CYS A 138 -10.95 5.57 13.72
CA CYS A 138 -9.53 5.48 14.05
C CYS A 138 -9.14 6.52 15.12
N HIS A 139 -9.51 7.78 14.95
CA HIS A 139 -9.20 8.85 15.90
C HIS A 139 -9.87 8.66 17.26
N ARG A 140 -11.06 8.07 17.30
CA ARG A 140 -11.76 7.74 18.55
C ARG A 140 -11.04 6.64 19.33
N GLU A 141 -10.58 5.61 18.64
CA GLU A 141 -10.00 4.42 19.27
C GLU A 141 -8.48 4.54 19.48
N ASP A 142 -7.81 5.31 18.64
CA ASP A 142 -6.37 5.63 18.75
C ASP A 142 -6.05 7.02 18.17
N PRO A 143 -6.09 8.07 18.99
CA PRO A 143 -5.78 9.44 18.57
C PRO A 143 -4.27 9.70 18.37
N THR A 144 -3.43 8.69 18.53
CA THR A 144 -1.96 8.86 18.51
C THR A 144 -1.33 8.62 17.15
N ARG A 145 -2.03 7.97 16.23
CA ARG A 145 -1.52 7.59 14.91
C ARG A 145 -2.32 8.24 13.79
N PRO A 146 -1.63 8.71 12.72
CA PRO A 146 -2.30 9.25 11.56
C PRO A 146 -3.02 8.16 10.76
N VAL A 147 -4.01 8.60 9.98
CA VAL A 147 -4.83 7.76 9.13
C VAL A 147 -4.60 8.10 7.67
N THR A 148 -4.49 7.08 6.84
CA THR A 148 -4.36 7.16 5.38
C THR A 148 -5.27 6.16 4.67
N GLN A 149 -5.30 6.23 3.36
CA GLN A 149 -5.84 5.18 2.47
C GLN A 149 -5.10 5.19 1.14
N GLY A 150 -5.05 4.06 0.44
CA GLY A 150 -4.48 3.94 -0.89
C GLY A 150 -5.49 4.37 -1.96
N MET A 151 -5.20 5.45 -2.70
CA MET A 151 -6.09 6.03 -3.71
C MET A 151 -5.42 6.04 -5.08
N ASP A 152 -6.00 5.36 -6.07
CA ASP A 152 -5.48 5.28 -7.45
C ASP A 152 -6.11 6.27 -8.43
N ALA A 153 -7.15 7.00 -8.00
CA ALA A 153 -7.87 8.01 -8.77
C ALA A 153 -7.58 9.44 -8.30
N PRO A 154 -6.33 9.94 -8.41
CA PRO A 154 -5.89 11.17 -7.73
C PRO A 154 -6.70 12.41 -8.09
N ASP A 155 -7.15 12.54 -9.34
CA ASP A 155 -7.96 13.70 -9.74
C ASP A 155 -9.38 13.63 -9.15
N ALA A 156 -9.99 12.44 -9.12
CA ALA A 156 -11.32 12.26 -8.55
C ALA A 156 -11.33 12.54 -7.04
N VAL A 157 -10.40 11.93 -6.29
CA VAL A 157 -10.34 12.05 -4.82
C VAL A 157 -9.92 13.44 -4.33
N VAL A 158 -9.17 14.18 -5.14
CA VAL A 158 -8.86 15.59 -4.85
C VAL A 158 -10.06 16.48 -5.16
N ASN A 159 -10.76 16.25 -6.28
CA ASN A 159 -11.89 17.07 -6.70
C ASN A 159 -13.14 16.88 -5.81
N ASN A 160 -13.37 15.67 -5.29
CA ASN A 160 -14.48 15.39 -4.37
C ASN A 160 -14.12 15.56 -2.88
N ASN A 161 -12.90 15.99 -2.57
CA ASN A 161 -12.35 16.17 -1.22
C ASN A 161 -12.12 14.88 -0.42
N MET A 162 -12.16 13.71 -1.01
CA MET A 162 -11.89 12.46 -0.30
C MET A 162 -10.45 12.42 0.24
N ALA A 163 -9.48 12.83 -0.59
CA ALA A 163 -8.08 12.91 -0.16
C ALA A 163 -7.84 13.98 0.92
N ALA A 164 -8.64 15.05 0.95
CA ALA A 164 -8.54 16.11 1.95
C ALA A 164 -9.07 15.70 3.33
N VAL A 165 -9.82 14.61 3.42
CA VAL A 165 -10.29 14.06 4.70
C VAL A 165 -9.14 13.40 5.47
N MET A 166 -8.21 12.75 4.78
CA MET A 166 -7.15 11.97 5.40
C MET A 166 -6.11 12.83 6.11
N ASP A 167 -5.56 12.34 7.22
CA ASP A 167 -4.40 12.96 7.86
C ASP A 167 -3.19 12.97 6.92
N VAL A 168 -3.00 11.89 6.19
CA VAL A 168 -1.99 11.73 5.15
C VAL A 168 -2.65 11.27 3.85
N ALA A 169 -2.48 12.02 2.77
CA ALA A 169 -2.99 11.62 1.47
C ALA A 169 -2.12 10.52 0.86
N GLY A 170 -2.63 9.28 0.83
CA GLY A 170 -1.98 8.13 0.21
C GLY A 170 -2.40 8.00 -1.26
N PHE A 171 -1.42 7.97 -2.16
CA PHE A 171 -1.68 7.73 -3.58
C PHE A 171 -1.01 6.45 -4.05
N ASN A 172 -1.80 5.63 -4.73
CA ASN A 172 -1.30 4.47 -5.43
C ASN A 172 -0.88 4.91 -6.83
N TYR A 173 0.40 4.73 -7.15
CA TYR A 173 0.98 5.12 -8.43
C TYR A 173 0.80 6.63 -8.72
N ARG A 174 0.87 7.05 -9.99
CA ARG A 174 0.61 8.44 -10.44
C ARG A 174 1.53 9.53 -9.84
N PRO A 175 2.84 9.29 -9.66
CA PRO A 175 3.75 10.28 -9.06
C PRO A 175 3.76 11.61 -9.82
N HIS A 176 3.46 11.59 -11.11
CA HIS A 176 3.34 12.80 -11.94
C HIS A 176 2.23 13.77 -11.48
N LYS A 177 1.29 13.31 -10.63
CA LYS A 177 0.21 14.14 -10.06
C LYS A 177 0.60 14.79 -8.72
N TYR A 178 1.66 14.37 -8.06
CA TYR A 178 2.01 14.80 -6.70
C TYR A 178 2.17 16.33 -6.61
N ARG A 179 2.92 16.94 -7.52
CA ARG A 179 3.17 18.41 -7.53
C ARG A 179 1.89 19.23 -7.70
N THR A 180 0.93 18.72 -8.46
CA THR A 180 -0.35 19.39 -8.71
C THR A 180 -1.30 19.19 -7.53
N ASN A 181 -1.39 17.96 -7.04
CA ASN A 181 -2.33 17.60 -5.99
C ASN A 181 -1.93 18.17 -4.63
N TYR A 182 -0.63 18.18 -4.31
CA TYR A 182 -0.11 18.80 -3.09
C TYR A 182 -0.67 20.20 -2.82
N LYS A 183 -0.75 21.03 -3.86
CA LYS A 183 -1.22 22.43 -3.75
C LYS A 183 -2.71 22.53 -3.39
N LYS A 184 -3.48 21.49 -3.62
CA LYS A 184 -4.93 21.43 -3.36
C LYS A 184 -5.27 20.76 -2.03
N LEU A 185 -4.32 20.09 -1.40
CA LEU A 185 -4.52 19.32 -0.18
C LEU A 185 -4.26 20.19 1.06
N PRO A 186 -5.19 20.30 2.01
CA PRO A 186 -5.04 21.12 3.20
C PRO A 186 -3.90 20.65 4.12
N GLN A 187 -3.68 19.33 4.21
CA GLN A 187 -2.64 18.71 5.04
C GLN A 187 -1.24 18.87 4.47
N GLN A 188 -1.11 19.11 3.18
CA GLN A 188 0.17 19.30 2.48
C GLN A 188 1.21 18.18 2.71
N ILE A 189 0.72 16.96 2.82
CA ILE A 189 1.53 15.75 2.99
C ILE A 189 1.04 14.68 2.02
N ILE A 190 1.97 14.04 1.32
CA ILE A 190 1.70 12.93 0.38
C ILE A 190 2.52 11.73 0.79
N LEU A 191 1.90 10.55 0.68
CA LEU A 191 2.51 9.24 0.80
C LEU A 191 2.30 8.47 -0.51
N GLY A 192 3.33 7.84 -1.04
CA GLY A 192 3.19 6.79 -2.04
C GLY A 192 2.71 5.52 -1.36
N SER A 193 1.40 5.35 -1.22
CA SER A 193 0.84 4.19 -0.54
C SER A 193 1.04 2.90 -1.32
N GLU A 194 1.22 3.02 -2.64
CA GLU A 194 1.60 1.92 -3.53
C GLU A 194 2.33 2.48 -4.75
N THR A 195 3.55 2.01 -5.01
CA THR A 195 4.40 2.54 -6.09
C THR A 195 5.05 1.42 -6.90
N ALA A 196 5.66 1.78 -8.00
CA ALA A 196 6.38 0.92 -8.93
C ALA A 196 5.47 -0.13 -9.59
N SER A 197 5.49 -1.39 -9.20
CA SER A 197 4.89 -2.52 -9.94
C SER A 197 5.68 -2.87 -11.19
N THR A 198 6.96 -2.96 -11.02
CA THR A 198 7.91 -3.42 -12.02
C THR A 198 7.85 -4.94 -12.10
N VAL A 199 7.84 -5.47 -13.31
CA VAL A 199 7.77 -6.91 -13.53
C VAL A 199 9.10 -7.45 -14.05
N SER A 200 9.52 -8.60 -13.53
CA SER A 200 10.71 -9.30 -14.02
C SER A 200 10.61 -10.81 -13.81
N SER A 201 11.19 -11.57 -14.70
CA SER A 201 11.32 -13.02 -14.57
C SER A 201 12.79 -13.37 -14.42
N ARG A 202 13.15 -13.96 -13.29
CA ARG A 202 14.53 -14.26 -12.95
C ARG A 202 15.23 -15.11 -14.01
N GLY A 203 16.35 -14.58 -14.53
CA GLY A 203 17.18 -15.30 -15.50
C GLY A 203 16.68 -15.25 -16.95
N VAL A 204 15.61 -14.51 -17.24
CA VAL A 204 15.09 -14.33 -18.59
C VAL A 204 15.54 -12.98 -19.13
N TYR A 205 16.09 -12.96 -20.34
CA TYR A 205 16.59 -11.75 -20.96
C TYR A 205 15.96 -11.51 -22.33
N LYS A 206 15.15 -10.47 -22.45
CA LYS A 206 14.48 -10.11 -23.71
C LYS A 206 15.26 -8.98 -24.40
N LEU A 207 15.56 -9.17 -25.68
CA LEU A 207 16.29 -8.21 -26.50
C LEU A 207 15.40 -7.64 -27.61
N PRO A 208 15.61 -6.41 -28.04
CA PRO A 208 16.53 -5.40 -27.47
C PRO A 208 16.05 -4.95 -26.08
N VAL A 209 16.99 -4.56 -25.21
CA VAL A 209 16.66 -3.98 -23.91
C VAL A 209 15.98 -2.63 -24.14
N ALA A 210 14.76 -2.49 -23.67
CA ALA A 210 13.97 -1.28 -23.82
C ALA A 210 12.92 -1.17 -22.71
N ARG A 211 12.61 0.05 -22.29
CA ARG A 211 11.48 0.32 -21.40
C ARG A 211 10.18 -0.12 -22.08
N ARG A 212 9.37 -0.89 -21.39
CA ARG A 212 8.12 -1.45 -21.91
C ARG A 212 7.03 -1.45 -20.86
N SER A 213 5.83 -1.05 -21.28
CA SER A 213 4.64 -1.10 -20.48
C SER A 213 3.71 -2.21 -20.97
N MET A 214 3.22 -3.05 -20.10
CA MET A 214 2.24 -4.12 -20.40
C MET A 214 2.69 -5.08 -21.52
N GLN A 215 3.98 -5.34 -21.65
CA GLN A 215 4.45 -6.27 -22.66
C GLN A 215 3.99 -7.70 -22.33
N LYS A 216 3.46 -8.37 -23.34
CA LYS A 216 3.09 -9.79 -23.26
C LYS A 216 4.01 -10.59 -24.14
N TYR A 217 4.56 -11.66 -23.59
CA TYR A 217 5.41 -12.61 -24.29
C TYR A 217 4.73 -13.97 -24.40
N PRO A 218 4.96 -14.76 -25.48
CA PRO A 218 4.37 -16.07 -25.63
C PRO A 218 4.75 -17.07 -24.54
N ASP A 219 5.90 -16.87 -23.92
CA ASP A 219 6.41 -17.70 -22.81
C ASP A 219 5.93 -17.20 -21.44
N HIS A 220 5.09 -16.17 -21.39
CA HIS A 220 4.56 -15.57 -20.18
C HIS A 220 5.62 -15.08 -19.18
N GLN A 221 6.82 -14.73 -19.67
CA GLN A 221 7.93 -14.26 -18.83
C GLN A 221 8.38 -12.86 -19.23
N ALA A 222 8.54 -11.98 -18.26
CA ALA A 222 9.09 -10.63 -18.46
C ALA A 222 10.63 -10.66 -18.53
N SER A 223 11.23 -9.57 -18.96
CA SER A 223 12.69 -9.44 -18.96
C SER A 223 13.22 -9.28 -17.53
N SER A 224 14.38 -9.89 -17.26
CA SER A 224 15.12 -9.74 -16.00
C SER A 224 15.83 -8.40 -15.85
N TYR A 225 15.72 -7.52 -16.84
CA TYR A 225 16.44 -6.24 -16.87
C TYR A 225 15.76 -5.09 -16.09
N ASP A 226 14.68 -5.33 -15.40
CA ASP A 226 14.01 -4.29 -14.61
C ASP A 226 13.59 -3.05 -15.44
N VAL A 227 13.17 -3.27 -16.66
CA VAL A 227 12.77 -2.24 -17.63
C VAL A 227 11.32 -2.37 -18.08
N GLU A 228 10.57 -3.25 -17.44
CA GLU A 228 9.17 -3.55 -17.77
C GLU A 228 8.28 -3.29 -16.56
N HIS A 229 7.12 -2.72 -16.79
CA HIS A 229 6.17 -2.40 -15.74
C HIS A 229 4.72 -2.60 -16.20
N CYS A 230 3.81 -2.71 -15.26
CA CYS A 230 2.38 -2.75 -15.53
C CYS A 230 1.87 -1.42 -16.12
N GLY A 231 0.78 -1.47 -16.88
CA GLY A 231 0.26 -0.28 -17.57
C GLY A 231 -0.24 0.84 -16.67
N TRP A 232 -0.55 0.54 -15.43
CA TRP A 232 -0.98 1.50 -14.42
C TRP A 232 0.16 2.04 -13.55
N SER A 233 1.38 1.54 -13.73
CA SER A 233 2.53 1.80 -12.88
C SER A 233 3.72 2.42 -13.62
N ASN A 234 4.85 2.48 -12.97
CA ASN A 234 6.10 3.06 -13.48
C ASN A 234 7.27 2.14 -13.16
N LEU A 235 8.45 2.47 -13.68
CA LEU A 235 9.69 1.88 -13.19
C LEU A 235 10.04 2.47 -11.81
N PRO A 236 10.78 1.74 -10.96
CA PRO A 236 11.13 2.19 -9.62
C PRO A 236 11.78 3.56 -9.58
N GLU A 237 12.68 3.85 -10.51
CA GLU A 237 13.39 5.15 -10.58
C GLU A 237 12.45 6.32 -10.82
N ASP A 238 11.39 6.12 -11.59
CA ASP A 238 10.41 7.17 -11.88
C ASP A 238 9.65 7.58 -10.60
N ASP A 239 9.39 6.62 -9.71
CA ASP A 239 8.76 6.86 -8.41
C ASP A 239 9.80 7.37 -7.39
N PHE A 240 10.95 6.74 -7.26
CA PHE A 240 11.99 7.10 -6.28
C PHE A 240 12.44 8.55 -6.42
N ILE A 241 12.66 9.05 -7.64
CA ILE A 241 13.00 10.45 -7.89
C ILE A 241 11.96 11.40 -7.32
N GLN A 242 10.67 11.11 -7.50
CA GLN A 242 9.62 11.98 -6.96
C GLN A 242 9.63 11.98 -5.42
N HIS A 243 9.84 10.82 -4.81
CA HIS A 243 9.88 10.70 -3.36
C HIS A 243 11.13 11.35 -2.75
N GLU A 244 12.25 11.37 -3.45
CA GLU A 244 13.47 12.05 -2.99
C GLU A 244 13.40 13.57 -3.17
N ASP A 245 12.92 14.02 -4.32
CA ASP A 245 12.93 15.45 -4.69
C ASP A 245 11.82 16.27 -4.03
N LEU A 246 10.71 15.65 -3.63
CA LEU A 246 9.56 16.36 -3.09
C LEU A 246 9.56 16.35 -1.55
N PRO A 247 9.81 17.51 -0.89
CA PRO A 247 9.94 17.58 0.57
C PRO A 247 8.65 17.26 1.32
N TYR A 248 7.51 17.29 0.66
CA TYR A 248 6.20 16.96 1.22
C TYR A 248 5.80 15.49 1.02
N CYS A 249 6.61 14.71 0.32
CA CYS A 249 6.46 13.26 0.26
C CYS A 249 7.16 12.62 1.44
N ILE A 250 6.42 11.87 2.26
CA ILE A 250 6.96 11.24 3.47
C ILE A 250 7.48 9.83 3.23
N GLY A 251 7.52 9.38 1.99
CA GLY A 251 8.03 8.10 1.55
C GLY A 251 7.03 7.30 0.74
N GLU A 252 7.33 6.03 0.59
CA GLU A 252 6.57 5.15 -0.29
C GLU A 252 6.55 3.69 0.19
N PHE A 253 5.60 2.93 -0.39
CA PHE A 253 5.48 1.49 -0.24
C PHE A 253 5.46 0.86 -1.63
N VAL A 254 6.56 0.21 -1.99
CA VAL A 254 6.72 -0.40 -3.31
C VAL A 254 5.86 -1.66 -3.42
N TRP A 255 5.17 -1.81 -4.53
CA TRP A 255 4.49 -3.04 -4.90
C TRP A 255 5.43 -3.96 -5.68
N THR A 256 5.86 -5.08 -5.14
CA THR A 256 5.63 -5.65 -3.81
C THR A 256 6.95 -6.18 -3.26
N GLY A 257 7.03 -6.37 -1.94
CA GLY A 257 8.25 -6.87 -1.31
C GLY A 257 8.55 -8.34 -1.61
N PHE A 258 7.50 -9.14 -1.76
CA PHE A 258 7.57 -10.55 -2.17
C PHE A 258 6.43 -10.87 -3.11
N ASP A 259 6.71 -11.72 -4.11
CA ASP A 259 5.67 -12.34 -4.91
C ASP A 259 4.79 -13.21 -4.03
N TYR A 260 3.51 -13.30 -4.37
CA TYR A 260 2.53 -14.09 -3.62
C TYR A 260 1.82 -15.10 -4.52
N LEU A 261 1.65 -16.32 -3.99
CA LEU A 261 1.03 -17.44 -4.69
C LEU A 261 -0.29 -17.88 -4.08
N GLY A 262 -0.57 -17.42 -2.86
CA GLY A 262 -1.74 -17.84 -2.10
C GLY A 262 -3.07 -17.27 -2.57
N GLU A 263 -3.03 -16.21 -3.34
CA GLU A 263 -4.21 -15.59 -3.95
C GLU A 263 -4.17 -15.84 -5.46
N PRO A 264 -4.95 -16.78 -5.98
CA PRO A 264 -4.93 -17.10 -7.40
C PRO A 264 -5.49 -15.95 -8.21
N THR A 265 -4.61 -15.17 -8.79
CA THR A 265 -4.97 -14.19 -9.80
C THR A 265 -4.53 -14.72 -11.16
N PRO A 266 -5.41 -14.64 -12.16
CA PRO A 266 -5.03 -15.05 -13.51
C PRO A 266 -3.93 -14.12 -14.05
N TYR A 267 -3.22 -14.57 -15.04
CA TYR A 267 -2.05 -14.02 -15.75
C TYR A 267 -1.98 -12.51 -16.01
N LEU A 268 -2.93 -11.71 -15.62
CA LEU A 268 -2.95 -10.26 -15.79
C LEU A 268 -2.68 -9.52 -14.48
N SER A 269 -2.49 -10.23 -13.42
CA SER A 269 -2.11 -9.65 -12.17
C SER A 269 -0.62 -9.31 -12.20
N LEU A 270 -0.31 -8.32 -11.53
CA LEU A 270 0.92 -7.65 -11.24
C LEU A 270 2.19 -8.39 -11.09
N ILE A 271 2.11 -9.62 -10.93
CA ILE A 271 3.10 -10.42 -10.30
C ILE A 271 3.75 -11.33 -11.29
N HIS A 272 3.58 -11.06 -12.48
CA HIS A 272 4.06 -11.96 -13.52
C HIS A 272 5.23 -11.42 -14.25
#